data_8e49cbc23a1b7873075c12ee3f622007
#
_entry.id   8e49cbc23a1b7873075c12ee3f622007
#
_cell.length_a   1.000
_cell.length_b   1.000
_cell.length_c   1.000
_cell.angle_alpha   90.00
_cell.angle_beta   90.00
_cell.angle_gamma   90.00
#
_symmetry.space_group_name_H-M   'P 1'
#
loop_
_entity.id
_entity.type
_entity.pdbx_description
1 polymer ?
#
loop_
_entity_poly.entity_id
_entity_poly.type
_entity_poly.pdbx_seq_one_letter_code
_entity_poly.pdbx_strand_id
1 'polypeptide(L)'
;AYAKKHEFDTIDTIDILDCNGGDHGYAFATNFNPEINLREVSAPGSYWENGHWVEIPAMSIKRAYTFDQVGQKDMYLLHHEEIESLGKNLPEVKRIRFFMTFGQSYLDHMRCLEDVGMLSTTPIHYNGQEIVPIQFLKALLPDPASLGPRTKGKTNIGCIFTGKKDGKEKTYYIYNVCDHQECYREVGSQAISYTTGVPAMCGALMMLTGKWTKPGVYTVEEFDPDPYMEALNKWGLPWKVVENPVLVD
;
A
#
# COMPACT_ATOMS: atom_id res chain seq x y z
N ALA A 1 -12.71 -4.77 7.61
CA ALA A 1 -13.71 -4.70 8.71
C ALA A 1 -15.03 -4.09 8.23
N TYR A 2 -15.03 -2.92 7.59
CA TYR A 2 -16.26 -2.27 7.09
C TYR A 2 -17.01 -3.15 6.08
N ALA A 3 -16.33 -3.66 5.06
CA ALA A 3 -16.94 -4.53 4.06
C ALA A 3 -17.50 -5.81 4.70
N LYS A 4 -16.78 -6.45 5.63
CA LYS A 4 -17.26 -7.61 6.36
C LYS A 4 -18.54 -7.30 7.17
N LYS A 5 -18.59 -6.14 7.80
CA LYS A 5 -19.72 -5.74 8.63
C LYS A 5 -21.00 -5.46 7.83
N HIS A 6 -20.87 -4.78 6.69
CA HIS A 6 -22.00 -4.23 5.96
C HIS A 6 -22.32 -4.92 4.64
N GLU A 7 -21.29 -5.39 3.93
CA GLU A 7 -21.41 -5.79 2.54
C GLU A 7 -21.38 -7.30 2.30
N PHE A 8 -20.85 -8.07 3.25
CA PHE A 8 -20.66 -9.51 3.07
C PHE A 8 -21.11 -10.33 4.26
N ASP A 9 -21.71 -11.48 4.01
CA ASP A 9 -21.90 -12.55 4.99
C ASP A 9 -20.64 -13.41 5.09
N THR A 10 -19.99 -13.67 3.92
CA THR A 10 -18.69 -14.34 3.82
C THR A 10 -17.82 -13.64 2.78
N ILE A 11 -16.53 -13.48 3.09
CA ILE A 11 -15.53 -12.96 2.15
C ILE A 11 -14.67 -14.12 1.68
N ASP A 12 -14.58 -14.33 0.37
CA ASP A 12 -13.75 -15.36 -0.23
C ASP A 12 -12.35 -14.85 -0.54
N THR A 13 -12.23 -13.67 -1.14
CA THR A 13 -10.91 -13.09 -1.51
C THR A 13 -10.83 -11.60 -1.21
N ILE A 14 -9.60 -11.14 -0.96
CA ILE A 14 -9.25 -9.72 -0.81
C ILE A 14 -8.03 -9.44 -1.67
N ASP A 15 -8.14 -8.49 -2.59
CA ASP A 15 -7.00 -7.95 -3.34
C ASP A 15 -6.82 -6.48 -2.94
N ILE A 16 -5.71 -6.17 -2.30
CA ILE A 16 -5.32 -4.82 -1.89
C ILE A 16 -4.54 -4.20 -3.05
N LEU A 17 -4.97 -3.02 -3.50
CA LEU A 17 -4.37 -2.31 -4.62
C LEU A 17 -3.82 -0.98 -4.14
N ASP A 18 -2.50 -0.81 -4.21
CA ASP A 18 -1.80 0.44 -3.92
C ASP A 18 -1.24 1.03 -5.22
N CYS A 19 -1.94 2.05 -5.72
CA CYS A 19 -1.56 2.74 -6.94
C CYS A 19 -1.05 4.15 -6.63
N ASN A 20 0.22 4.40 -6.95
CA ASN A 20 0.76 5.74 -7.05
C ASN A 20 0.97 6.10 -8.53
N GLY A 21 0.11 6.97 -9.06
CA GLY A 21 0.22 7.53 -10.41
C GLY A 21 1.00 8.85 -10.46
N GLY A 22 1.70 9.21 -9.37
CA GLY A 22 2.47 10.46 -9.28
C GLY A 22 3.74 10.46 -10.12
N ASP A 23 4.06 11.64 -10.64
CA ASP A 23 5.33 11.94 -11.31
C ASP A 23 6.03 13.08 -10.58
N HIS A 24 7.21 12.81 -10.04
CA HIS A 24 8.06 13.78 -9.34
C HIS A 24 9.18 14.36 -10.23
N GLY A 25 9.31 13.90 -11.50
CA GLY A 25 10.26 14.40 -12.49
C GLY A 25 11.72 13.97 -12.30
N TYR A 26 12.03 13.05 -11.37
CA TYR A 26 13.32 12.37 -11.29
C TYR A 26 13.28 11.06 -12.07
N ALA A 27 14.39 10.69 -12.68
CA ALA A 27 14.51 9.39 -13.34
C ALA A 27 14.37 8.22 -12.34
N PHE A 28 14.86 8.43 -11.12
CA PHE A 28 14.77 7.49 -10.02
C PHE A 28 14.71 8.22 -8.68
N ALA A 29 13.69 7.95 -7.88
CA ALA A 29 13.52 8.38 -6.49
C ALA A 29 12.47 7.49 -5.82
N THR A 30 12.46 7.48 -4.50
CA THR A 30 11.48 6.76 -3.69
C THR A 30 10.55 7.74 -3.00
N ASN A 31 9.27 7.42 -2.88
CA ASN A 31 8.27 8.31 -2.28
C ASN A 31 8.27 8.29 -0.74
N PHE A 32 8.93 7.33 -0.13
CA PHE A 32 9.14 7.18 1.31
C PHE A 32 10.56 6.68 1.57
N ASN A 33 10.87 6.24 2.79
CA ASN A 33 12.24 5.86 3.17
C ASN A 33 12.91 4.97 2.10
N PRO A 34 13.99 5.44 1.45
CA PRO A 34 14.59 4.72 0.33
C PRO A 34 15.04 3.30 0.69
N GLU A 35 15.63 3.11 1.86
CA GLU A 35 16.10 1.79 2.29
C GLU A 35 14.95 0.79 2.44
N ILE A 36 13.85 1.21 3.07
CA ILE A 36 12.67 0.35 3.25
C ILE A 36 12.09 0.00 1.88
N ASN A 37 11.86 1.00 1.03
CA ASN A 37 11.29 0.79 -0.31
C ASN A 37 12.15 -0.13 -1.17
N LEU A 38 13.47 0.10 -1.21
CA LEU A 38 14.39 -0.71 -2.01
C LEU A 38 14.46 -2.16 -1.55
N ARG A 39 14.44 -2.40 -0.23
CA ARG A 39 14.44 -3.75 0.35
C ARG A 39 13.13 -4.48 0.11
N GLU A 40 12.01 -3.79 0.26
CA GLU A 40 10.68 -4.36 0.04
C GLU A 40 10.50 -4.84 -1.40
N VAL A 41 10.89 -4.03 -2.37
CA VAL A 41 10.75 -4.37 -3.80
C VAL A 41 11.70 -5.49 -4.24
N SER A 42 12.88 -5.63 -3.62
CA SER A 42 13.84 -6.70 -3.92
C SER A 42 13.63 -7.99 -3.10
N ALA A 43 12.77 -7.95 -2.09
CA ALA A 43 12.45 -9.15 -1.29
C ALA A 43 11.47 -10.09 -2.05
N PRO A 44 11.50 -11.41 -1.74
CA PRO A 44 10.46 -12.32 -2.18
C PRO A 44 9.08 -11.81 -1.82
N GLY A 45 8.14 -11.90 -2.76
CA GLY A 45 6.74 -11.62 -2.49
C GLY A 45 6.06 -12.79 -1.77
N SER A 46 5.00 -12.51 -1.04
CA SER A 46 4.16 -13.58 -0.50
C SER A 46 2.71 -13.14 -0.37
N TYR A 47 1.81 -14.10 -0.36
CA TYR A 47 0.40 -13.87 -0.19
C TYR A 47 -0.25 -15.02 0.58
N TRP A 48 -1.43 -14.76 1.13
CA TRP A 48 -2.22 -15.76 1.85
C TRP A 48 -3.14 -16.53 0.90
N GLU A 49 -3.12 -17.85 0.95
CA GLU A 49 -4.01 -18.71 0.17
C GLU A 49 -4.38 -19.98 0.93
N ASN A 50 -5.69 -20.22 1.12
CA ASN A 50 -6.25 -21.43 1.72
C ASN A 50 -5.60 -21.81 3.08
N GLY A 51 -5.36 -20.81 3.93
CA GLY A 51 -4.84 -21.04 5.28
C GLY A 51 -3.31 -21.13 5.39
N HIS A 52 -2.57 -20.84 4.33
CA HIS A 52 -1.10 -20.86 4.34
C HIS A 52 -0.48 -19.73 3.51
N TRP A 53 0.79 -19.45 3.79
CA TRP A 53 1.57 -18.50 3.01
C TRP A 53 2.11 -19.15 1.73
N VAL A 54 2.00 -18.44 0.63
CA VAL A 54 2.62 -18.79 -0.66
C VAL A 54 3.71 -17.75 -0.94
N GLU A 55 4.96 -18.20 -0.99
CA GLU A 55 6.11 -17.36 -1.35
C GLU A 55 6.36 -17.42 -2.86
N ILE A 56 6.71 -16.29 -3.45
CA ILE A 56 7.04 -16.13 -4.87
C ILE A 56 8.33 -15.32 -5.05
N PRO A 57 9.05 -15.49 -6.15
CA PRO A 57 10.19 -14.63 -6.46
C PRO A 57 9.77 -13.16 -6.51
N ALA A 58 10.70 -12.26 -6.13
CA ALA A 58 10.47 -10.82 -6.15
C ALA A 58 9.90 -10.36 -7.51
N MET A 59 8.86 -9.54 -7.49
CA MET A 59 8.25 -8.92 -8.66
C MET A 59 7.78 -9.89 -9.77
N SER A 60 7.63 -11.20 -9.48
CA SER A 60 7.34 -12.23 -10.49
C SER A 60 5.89 -12.25 -10.97
N ILE A 61 4.95 -11.76 -10.19
CA ILE A 61 3.53 -11.65 -10.57
C ILE A 61 3.20 -10.20 -10.90
N LYS A 62 2.94 -9.95 -12.18
CA LYS A 62 2.55 -8.65 -12.73
C LYS A 62 1.11 -8.70 -13.22
N ARG A 63 0.33 -7.66 -12.95
CA ARG A 63 -1.03 -7.46 -13.47
C ARG A 63 -1.21 -6.03 -13.95
N ALA A 64 -2.04 -5.83 -14.95
CA ALA A 64 -2.48 -4.50 -15.37
C ALA A 64 -3.87 -4.22 -14.79
N TYR A 65 -4.07 -3.02 -14.26
CA TYR A 65 -5.36 -2.59 -13.74
C TYR A 65 -5.66 -1.14 -14.12
N THR A 66 -6.94 -0.83 -14.36
CA THR A 66 -7.38 0.54 -14.69
C THR A 66 -7.96 1.20 -13.45
N PHE A 67 -7.22 2.12 -12.87
CA PHE A 67 -7.59 2.85 -11.66
C PHE A 67 -8.40 4.12 -11.98
N ASP A 68 -9.46 4.36 -11.21
CA ASP A 68 -10.24 5.60 -11.32
C ASP A 68 -9.33 6.83 -11.15
N GLN A 69 -9.43 7.79 -12.07
CA GLN A 69 -8.68 9.06 -12.13
C GLN A 69 -7.15 8.93 -12.29
N VAL A 70 -6.61 7.73 -12.42
CA VAL A 70 -5.18 7.50 -12.68
C VAL A 70 -4.96 6.86 -14.05
N GLY A 71 -5.89 5.99 -14.50
CA GLY A 71 -5.78 5.22 -15.73
C GLY A 71 -5.10 3.86 -15.52
N GLN A 72 -4.74 3.22 -16.63
CA GLN A 72 -4.11 1.90 -16.60
C GLN A 72 -2.68 1.96 -16.07
N LYS A 73 -2.36 1.09 -15.12
CA LYS A 73 -1.02 0.90 -14.54
C LYS A 73 -0.70 -0.58 -14.41
N ASP A 74 0.58 -0.89 -14.52
CA ASP A 74 1.12 -2.18 -14.14
C ASP A 74 1.35 -2.20 -12.64
N MET A 75 0.91 -3.26 -11.99
CA MET A 75 1.10 -3.50 -10.56
C MET A 75 1.72 -4.88 -10.33
N TYR A 76 2.44 -5.02 -9.24
CA TYR A 76 3.21 -6.20 -8.90
C TYR A 76 2.83 -6.71 -7.52
N LEU A 77 2.72 -8.03 -7.38
CA LEU A 77 2.44 -8.67 -6.10
C LEU A 77 3.67 -8.61 -5.20
N LEU A 78 3.47 -8.08 -4.01
CA LEU A 78 4.48 -7.96 -2.95
C LEU A 78 3.95 -8.61 -1.66
N HIS A 79 4.87 -8.90 -0.73
CA HIS A 79 4.48 -9.08 0.68
C HIS A 79 4.21 -7.71 1.30
N HIS A 80 3.16 -7.61 2.12
CA HIS A 80 2.88 -6.40 2.91
C HIS A 80 2.19 -6.78 4.21
N GLU A 81 2.44 -6.03 5.29
CA GLU A 81 2.06 -6.39 6.65
C GLU A 81 0.54 -6.50 6.88
N GLU A 82 -0.27 -5.80 6.08
CA GLU A 82 -1.73 -5.90 6.17
C GLU A 82 -2.25 -7.31 5.90
N ILE A 83 -1.55 -8.09 5.07
CA ILE A 83 -1.95 -9.48 4.80
C ILE A 83 -1.88 -10.31 6.08
N GLU A 84 -0.88 -10.05 6.95
CA GLU A 84 -0.72 -10.78 8.21
C GLU A 84 -1.87 -10.52 9.16
N SER A 85 -2.24 -9.25 9.35
CA SER A 85 -3.35 -8.87 10.23
C SER A 85 -4.70 -9.34 9.69
N LEU A 86 -4.93 -9.22 8.39
CA LEU A 86 -6.13 -9.70 7.73
C LEU A 86 -6.26 -11.23 7.81
N GLY A 87 -5.18 -11.98 7.52
CA GLY A 87 -5.18 -13.43 7.62
C GLY A 87 -5.47 -13.93 9.04
N LYS A 88 -4.98 -13.21 10.06
CA LYS A 88 -5.28 -13.50 11.47
C LYS A 88 -6.74 -13.21 11.84
N ASN A 89 -7.29 -12.08 11.39
CA ASN A 89 -8.62 -11.61 11.80
C ASN A 89 -9.75 -12.11 10.90
N LEU A 90 -9.42 -12.64 9.73
CA LEU A 90 -10.34 -13.18 8.73
C LEU A 90 -9.87 -14.58 8.26
N PRO A 91 -9.77 -15.57 9.18
CA PRO A 91 -9.21 -16.89 8.85
C PRO A 91 -10.04 -17.67 7.83
N GLU A 92 -11.30 -17.28 7.62
CA GLU A 92 -12.19 -17.85 6.61
C GLU A 92 -11.88 -17.41 5.17
N VAL A 93 -11.09 -16.33 4.99
CA VAL A 93 -10.75 -15.80 3.67
C VAL A 93 -9.76 -16.74 2.97
N LYS A 94 -10.11 -17.14 1.76
CA LYS A 94 -9.34 -18.12 0.97
C LYS A 94 -8.08 -17.53 0.37
N ARG A 95 -8.10 -16.23 -0.04
CA ARG A 95 -6.95 -15.58 -0.66
C ARG A 95 -6.89 -14.09 -0.28
N ILE A 96 -5.69 -13.64 0.12
CA ILE A 96 -5.40 -12.21 0.36
C ILE A 96 -4.11 -11.89 -0.38
N ARG A 97 -4.15 -10.89 -1.28
CA ARG A 97 -3.00 -10.41 -2.06
C ARG A 97 -2.83 -8.92 -1.93
N PHE A 98 -1.59 -8.45 -1.99
CA PHE A 98 -1.25 -7.03 -2.07
C PHE A 98 -0.51 -6.74 -3.37
N PHE A 99 -0.93 -5.69 -4.05
CA PHE A 99 -0.34 -5.23 -5.30
C PHE A 99 0.04 -3.76 -5.19
N MET A 100 1.26 -3.43 -5.63
CA MET A 100 1.75 -2.05 -5.71
C MET A 100 2.17 -1.72 -7.14
N THR A 101 1.94 -0.47 -7.57
CA THR A 101 2.30 -0.01 -8.91
C THR A 101 3.72 0.53 -8.96
N PHE A 102 4.44 0.20 -10.04
CA PHE A 102 5.77 0.73 -10.33
C PHE A 102 5.88 1.14 -11.79
N GLY A 103 6.56 2.26 -12.04
CA GLY A 103 6.89 2.70 -13.39
C GLY A 103 8.08 1.92 -13.97
N GLN A 104 8.13 1.74 -15.30
CA GLN A 104 9.20 0.98 -15.95
C GLN A 104 10.59 1.57 -15.67
N SER A 105 10.72 2.92 -15.71
CA SER A 105 12.00 3.57 -15.37
C SER A 105 12.48 3.21 -13.95
N TYR A 106 11.58 3.17 -12.97
CA TYR A 106 11.92 2.76 -11.62
C TYR A 106 12.45 1.32 -11.58
N LEU A 107 11.78 0.40 -12.25
CA LEU A 107 12.17 -1.02 -12.26
C LEU A 107 13.50 -1.26 -12.97
N ASP A 108 13.78 -0.53 -14.06
CA ASP A 108 15.04 -0.63 -14.79
C ASP A 108 16.22 -0.17 -13.93
N HIS A 109 16.06 0.94 -13.19
CA HIS A 109 17.08 1.40 -12.25
C HIS A 109 17.26 0.44 -11.08
N MET A 110 16.15 -0.07 -10.51
CA MET A 110 16.20 -1.06 -9.43
C MET A 110 17.01 -2.29 -9.83
N ARG A 111 16.73 -2.86 -11.00
CA ARG A 111 17.47 -4.02 -11.51
C ARG A 111 18.96 -3.72 -11.67
N CYS A 112 19.29 -2.58 -12.28
CA CYS A 112 20.69 -2.19 -12.44
C CYS A 112 21.40 -2.06 -11.08
N LEU A 113 20.77 -1.43 -10.10
CA LEU A 113 21.33 -1.26 -8.75
C LEU A 113 21.48 -2.60 -8.01
N GLU A 114 20.56 -3.53 -8.21
CA GLU A 114 20.65 -4.88 -7.66
C GLU A 114 21.78 -5.67 -8.29
N ASP A 115 21.88 -5.69 -9.64
CA ASP A 115 22.89 -6.40 -10.41
C ASP A 115 24.33 -5.97 -10.05
N VAL A 116 24.53 -4.68 -9.71
CA VAL A 116 25.85 -4.16 -9.28
C VAL A 116 26.05 -4.22 -7.76
N GLY A 117 25.14 -4.81 -7.00
CA GLY A 117 25.25 -5.00 -5.56
C GLY A 117 24.98 -3.74 -4.70
N MET A 118 24.44 -2.67 -5.28
CA MET A 118 24.15 -1.42 -4.54
C MET A 118 22.99 -1.56 -3.54
N LEU A 119 22.20 -2.61 -3.61
CA LEU A 119 21.13 -2.89 -2.65
C LEU A 119 21.58 -3.76 -1.47
N SER A 120 22.87 -4.17 -1.44
CA SER A 120 23.42 -5.01 -0.38
C SER A 120 23.43 -4.27 0.96
N THR A 121 23.04 -4.99 2.02
CA THR A 121 23.17 -4.57 3.42
C THR A 121 24.49 -5.05 4.04
N THR A 122 25.26 -5.89 3.31
CA THR A 122 26.57 -6.39 3.77
C THR A 122 27.63 -5.31 3.56
N PRO A 123 28.37 -4.93 4.61
CA PRO A 123 29.43 -3.94 4.48
C PRO A 123 30.55 -4.37 3.52
N ILE A 124 31.10 -3.41 2.79
CA ILE A 124 32.31 -3.56 1.96
C ILE A 124 33.41 -2.62 2.44
N HIS A 125 34.68 -3.00 2.25
CA HIS A 125 35.81 -2.14 2.56
C HIS A 125 36.27 -1.36 1.32
N TYR A 126 36.32 -0.04 1.43
CA TYR A 126 36.80 0.86 0.38
C TYR A 126 37.65 1.97 1.00
N ASN A 127 38.92 2.10 0.53
CA ASN A 127 39.87 3.11 1.00
C ASN A 127 40.02 3.19 2.54
N GLY A 128 40.04 2.04 3.21
CA GLY A 128 40.18 1.95 4.67
C GLY A 128 38.93 2.27 5.48
N GLN A 129 37.79 2.45 4.81
CA GLN A 129 36.50 2.68 5.42
C GLN A 129 35.54 1.50 5.15
N GLU A 130 34.64 1.24 6.09
CA GLU A 130 33.54 0.32 5.90
C GLU A 130 32.34 1.08 5.34
N ILE A 131 31.79 0.59 4.25
CA ILE A 131 30.62 1.19 3.58
C ILE A 131 29.55 0.12 3.42
N VAL A 132 28.33 0.45 3.79
CA VAL A 132 27.13 -0.37 3.49
C VAL A 132 26.51 0.18 2.19
N PRO A 133 26.50 -0.58 1.06
CA PRO A 133 26.11 -0.08 -0.24
C PRO A 133 24.74 0.60 -0.26
N ILE A 134 23.70 -0.03 0.32
CA ILE A 134 22.34 0.54 0.35
C ILE A 134 22.26 1.86 1.14
N GLN A 135 23.08 2.01 2.20
CA GLN A 135 23.12 3.26 2.97
C GLN A 135 23.80 4.37 2.18
N PHE A 136 24.83 4.03 1.41
CA PHE A 136 25.48 4.97 0.51
C PHE A 136 24.53 5.40 -0.61
N LEU A 137 23.81 4.46 -1.23
CA LEU A 137 22.78 4.75 -2.24
C LEU A 137 21.70 5.68 -1.66
N LYS A 138 21.19 5.38 -0.46
CA LYS A 138 20.21 6.22 0.23
C LYS A 138 20.68 7.67 0.38
N ALA A 139 21.95 7.89 0.67
CA ALA A 139 22.52 9.23 0.82
C ALA A 139 22.60 10.01 -0.52
N LEU A 140 22.58 9.32 -1.66
CA LEU A 140 22.59 9.92 -3.00
C LEU A 140 21.19 10.25 -3.52
N LEU A 141 20.15 9.56 -3.02
CA LEU A 141 18.79 9.75 -3.48
C LEU A 141 18.18 11.04 -2.93
N PRO A 142 17.24 11.65 -3.67
CA PRO A 142 16.48 12.78 -3.16
C PRO A 142 15.75 12.41 -1.85
N ASP A 143 15.74 13.33 -0.89
CA ASP A 143 14.91 13.18 0.29
C ASP A 143 13.43 13.08 -0.14
N PRO A 144 12.69 12.04 0.25
CA PRO A 144 11.27 11.90 -0.07
C PRO A 144 10.42 13.13 0.30
N ALA A 145 10.75 13.84 1.38
CA ALA A 145 10.07 15.06 1.76
C ALA A 145 10.21 16.18 0.70
N SER A 146 11.35 16.22 -0.02
CA SER A 146 11.59 17.18 -1.08
C SER A 146 10.75 16.96 -2.35
N LEU A 147 10.11 15.79 -2.48
CA LEU A 147 9.27 15.45 -3.62
C LEU A 147 7.89 16.12 -3.56
N GLY A 148 7.40 16.47 -2.35
CA GLY A 148 6.06 17.00 -2.13
C GLY A 148 5.68 18.17 -3.06
N PRO A 149 6.48 19.26 -3.15
CA PRO A 149 6.12 20.41 -3.96
C PRO A 149 6.10 20.14 -5.47
N ARG A 150 6.71 19.07 -5.93
CA ARG A 150 6.89 18.79 -7.36
C ARG A 150 6.10 17.59 -7.88
N THR A 151 5.68 16.66 -7.02
CA THR A 151 4.93 15.47 -7.44
C THR A 151 3.55 15.86 -7.94
N LYS A 152 3.23 15.44 -9.16
CA LYS A 152 1.93 15.66 -9.82
C LYS A 152 1.27 14.33 -10.11
N GLY A 153 -0.06 14.32 -10.15
CA GLY A 153 -0.85 13.09 -10.37
C GLY A 153 -1.59 12.69 -9.10
N LYS A 154 -2.06 11.45 -9.08
CA LYS A 154 -2.96 10.96 -8.02
C LYS A 154 -2.54 9.59 -7.54
N THR A 155 -2.89 9.29 -6.29
CA THR A 155 -2.93 7.93 -5.76
C THR A 155 -4.34 7.37 -5.88
N ASN A 156 -4.46 6.05 -5.95
CA ASN A 156 -5.71 5.32 -5.82
C ASN A 156 -5.41 4.05 -5.01
N ILE A 157 -5.92 4.00 -3.79
CA ILE A 157 -5.61 2.92 -2.84
C ILE A 157 -6.92 2.33 -2.34
N GLY A 158 -7.04 1.01 -2.39
CA GLY A 158 -8.27 0.35 -1.95
C GLY A 158 -8.21 -1.17 -1.99
N CYS A 159 -9.37 -1.79 -1.74
CA CYS A 159 -9.49 -3.25 -1.66
C CYS A 159 -10.66 -3.74 -2.50
N ILE A 160 -10.39 -4.76 -3.32
CA ILE A 160 -11.42 -5.51 -4.05
C ILE A 160 -11.73 -6.78 -3.24
N PHE A 161 -13.01 -7.00 -3.02
CA PHE A 161 -13.53 -8.16 -2.30
C PHE A 161 -14.37 -9.03 -3.22
N THR A 162 -14.27 -10.34 -3.04
CA THR A 162 -15.25 -11.30 -3.56
C THR A 162 -15.82 -12.11 -2.41
N GLY A 163 -17.08 -12.51 -2.51
CA GLY A 163 -17.73 -13.30 -1.46
C GLY A 163 -19.21 -13.42 -1.69
N LYS A 164 -19.99 -13.56 -0.60
CA LYS A 164 -21.45 -13.71 -0.66
C LYS A 164 -22.16 -12.75 0.26
N LYS A 165 -23.35 -12.32 -0.19
CA LYS A 165 -24.37 -11.59 0.58
C LYS A 165 -25.73 -12.16 0.28
N ASP A 166 -26.50 -12.53 1.33
CA ASP A 166 -27.83 -13.13 1.20
C ASP A 166 -27.84 -14.36 0.25
N GLY A 167 -26.79 -15.19 0.32
CA GLY A 167 -26.60 -16.38 -0.49
C GLY A 167 -26.20 -16.14 -1.96
N LYS A 168 -26.01 -14.89 -2.38
CA LYS A 168 -25.61 -14.52 -3.76
C LYS A 168 -24.16 -14.10 -3.80
N GLU A 169 -23.49 -14.41 -4.91
CA GLU A 169 -22.14 -13.91 -5.19
C GLU A 169 -22.14 -12.38 -5.25
N LYS A 170 -21.14 -11.78 -4.61
CA LYS A 170 -20.94 -10.33 -4.57
C LYS A 170 -19.49 -9.99 -4.81
N THR A 171 -19.25 -8.93 -5.59
CA THR A 171 -17.95 -8.31 -5.75
C THR A 171 -18.05 -6.82 -5.43
N TYR A 172 -17.01 -6.26 -4.80
CA TYR A 172 -17.07 -4.93 -4.22
C TYR A 172 -15.67 -4.31 -4.19
N TYR A 173 -15.54 -3.09 -4.63
CA TYR A 173 -14.29 -2.34 -4.54
C TYR A 173 -14.51 -1.07 -3.74
N ILE A 174 -13.78 -0.90 -2.65
CA ILE A 174 -13.74 0.32 -1.86
C ILE A 174 -12.35 0.92 -1.96
N TYR A 175 -12.25 2.22 -2.28
CA TYR A 175 -10.98 2.90 -2.52
C TYR A 175 -11.07 4.39 -2.23
N ASN A 176 -9.94 5.04 -2.06
CA ASN A 176 -9.79 6.50 -2.03
C ASN A 176 -8.90 6.97 -3.19
N VAL A 177 -9.03 8.23 -3.55
CA VAL A 177 -8.19 8.92 -4.54
C VAL A 177 -7.68 10.20 -3.93
N CYS A 178 -6.36 10.43 -3.94
CA CYS A 178 -5.74 11.65 -3.46
C CYS A 178 -4.90 12.32 -4.56
N ASP A 179 -5.02 13.63 -4.70
CA ASP A 179 -4.18 14.42 -5.59
C ASP A 179 -2.94 14.89 -4.83
N HIS A 180 -1.74 14.65 -5.38
CA HIS A 180 -0.48 15.02 -4.72
C HIS A 180 -0.36 16.50 -4.44
N GLN A 181 -0.80 17.37 -5.35
CA GLN A 181 -0.69 18.81 -5.19
C GLN A 181 -1.73 19.37 -4.22
N GLU A 182 -2.91 18.77 -4.15
CA GLU A 182 -3.92 19.13 -3.14
C GLU A 182 -3.43 18.77 -1.75
N CYS A 183 -2.95 17.54 -1.55
CA CYS A 183 -2.35 17.13 -0.27
C CYS A 183 -1.18 18.04 0.12
N TYR A 184 -0.32 18.40 -0.84
CA TYR A 184 0.80 19.30 -0.56
C TYR A 184 0.35 20.70 -0.13
N ARG A 185 -0.69 21.27 -0.76
CA ARG A 185 -1.24 22.57 -0.34
C ARG A 185 -1.85 22.53 1.06
N GLU A 186 -2.44 21.40 1.45
CA GLU A 186 -3.11 21.25 2.75
C GLU A 186 -2.11 21.04 3.89
N VAL A 187 -1.16 20.12 3.74
CA VAL A 187 -0.29 19.66 4.82
C VAL A 187 1.21 19.76 4.55
N GLY A 188 1.64 20.28 3.40
CA GLY A 188 3.04 20.38 3.01
C GLY A 188 3.69 19.03 2.68
N SER A 189 2.91 17.99 2.39
CA SER A 189 3.38 16.66 2.08
C SER A 189 2.64 16.06 0.90
N GLN A 190 3.27 15.14 0.17
CA GLN A 190 2.67 14.45 -0.97
C GLN A 190 1.58 13.46 -0.55
N ALA A 191 0.78 12.98 -1.51
CA ALA A 191 -0.33 12.08 -1.25
C ALA A 191 0.07 10.78 -0.53
N ILE A 192 1.26 10.23 -0.77
CA ILE A 192 1.74 9.02 -0.07
C ILE A 192 1.83 9.27 1.45
N SER A 193 2.39 10.41 1.87
CA SER A 193 2.42 10.78 3.30
C SER A 193 1.02 11.08 3.85
N TYR A 194 0.15 11.65 3.02
CA TYR A 194 -1.22 12.01 3.40
C TYR A 194 -2.08 10.75 3.62
N THR A 195 -2.03 9.79 2.68
CA THR A 195 -2.78 8.53 2.77
C THR A 195 -2.29 7.61 3.90
N THR A 196 -1.10 7.86 4.44
CA THR A 196 -0.57 7.19 5.64
C THR A 196 -0.91 7.96 6.92
N GLY A 197 -0.72 9.28 6.91
CA GLY A 197 -0.88 10.13 8.09
C GLY A 197 -2.32 10.33 8.54
N VAL A 198 -3.25 10.53 7.58
CA VAL A 198 -4.68 10.72 7.92
C VAL A 198 -5.30 9.48 8.58
N PRO A 199 -5.10 8.25 8.09
CA PRO A 199 -5.56 7.04 8.78
C PRO A 199 -4.98 6.90 10.19
N ALA A 200 -3.69 7.15 10.38
CA ALA A 200 -3.07 7.12 11.70
C ALA A 200 -3.68 8.15 12.65
N MET A 201 -3.90 9.38 12.18
CA MET A 201 -4.57 10.44 12.93
C MET A 201 -6.02 10.06 13.29
N CYS A 202 -6.76 9.48 12.33
CA CYS A 202 -8.13 9.01 12.59
C CYS A 202 -8.16 7.89 13.65
N GLY A 203 -7.20 6.96 13.63
CA GLY A 203 -7.03 5.93 14.66
C GLY A 203 -6.77 6.54 16.05
N ALA A 204 -5.84 7.51 16.12
CA ALA A 204 -5.60 8.26 17.37
C ALA A 204 -6.86 8.99 17.86
N LEU A 205 -7.63 9.59 16.94
CA LEU A 205 -8.90 10.25 17.26
C LEU A 205 -9.92 9.26 17.84
N MET A 206 -10.01 8.03 17.31
CA MET A 206 -10.89 6.99 17.86
C MET A 206 -10.55 6.66 19.31
N MET A 207 -9.27 6.55 19.65
CA MET A 207 -8.82 6.32 21.03
C MET A 207 -9.09 7.52 21.92
N LEU A 208 -8.73 8.73 21.51
CA LEU A 208 -8.91 9.96 22.29
C LEU A 208 -10.38 10.30 22.57
N THR A 209 -11.28 9.94 21.65
CA THR A 209 -12.73 10.18 21.81
C THR A 209 -13.46 9.03 22.46
N GLY A 210 -12.75 7.99 22.91
CA GLY A 210 -13.34 6.85 23.60
C GLY A 210 -14.16 5.92 22.70
N LYS A 211 -14.01 5.99 21.39
CA LYS A 211 -14.67 5.09 20.43
C LYS A 211 -13.97 3.73 20.37
N TRP A 212 -12.64 3.74 20.54
CA TRP A 212 -11.80 2.55 20.65
C TRP A 212 -11.14 2.55 22.04
N THR A 213 -11.70 1.81 22.99
CA THR A 213 -11.28 1.85 24.40
C THR A 213 -10.82 0.50 24.95
N LYS A 214 -10.78 -0.53 24.12
CA LYS A 214 -10.38 -1.86 24.52
C LYS A 214 -8.90 -1.84 24.99
N PRO A 215 -8.57 -2.26 26.24
CA PRO A 215 -7.19 -2.28 26.73
C PRO A 215 -6.40 -3.41 26.10
N GLY A 216 -5.20 -3.10 25.61
CA GLY A 216 -4.30 -4.08 24.98
C GLY A 216 -3.66 -3.56 23.70
N VAL A 217 -3.07 -4.48 22.92
CA VAL A 217 -2.55 -4.22 21.57
C VAL A 217 -3.42 -4.96 20.57
N TYR A 218 -3.98 -4.22 19.65
CA TYR A 218 -4.95 -4.71 18.69
C TYR A 218 -4.66 -4.16 17.30
N THR A 219 -5.06 -4.91 16.27
CA THR A 219 -5.10 -4.41 14.90
C THR A 219 -6.43 -3.69 14.65
N VAL A 220 -6.47 -2.82 13.65
CA VAL A 220 -7.66 -1.98 13.38
C VAL A 220 -8.89 -2.79 13.00
N GLU A 221 -8.73 -3.99 12.47
CA GLU A 221 -9.80 -4.91 12.10
C GLU A 221 -10.60 -5.44 13.31
N GLU A 222 -10.05 -5.33 14.50
CA GLU A 222 -10.68 -5.80 15.74
C GLU A 222 -11.64 -4.78 16.38
N PHE A 223 -11.75 -3.59 15.77
CA PHE A 223 -12.59 -2.51 16.25
C PHE A 223 -13.80 -2.26 15.33
N ASP A 224 -14.79 -1.51 15.85
CA ASP A 224 -15.90 -1.03 15.02
C ASP A 224 -15.37 -0.08 13.94
N PRO A 225 -15.55 -0.41 12.65
CA PRO A 225 -15.03 0.40 11.55
C PRO A 225 -15.83 1.67 11.28
N ASP A 226 -17.12 1.74 11.66
CA ASP A 226 -18.01 2.80 11.22
C ASP A 226 -17.54 4.20 11.61
N PRO A 227 -17.23 4.48 12.89
CA PRO A 227 -16.79 5.81 13.27
C PRO A 227 -15.43 6.19 12.68
N TYR A 228 -14.61 5.19 12.35
CA TYR A 228 -13.33 5.40 11.67
C TYR A 228 -13.53 5.74 10.20
N MET A 229 -14.39 5.02 9.49
CA MET A 229 -14.73 5.28 8.09
C MET A 229 -15.40 6.65 7.90
N GLU A 230 -16.24 7.08 8.85
CA GLU A 230 -16.79 8.44 8.89
C GLU A 230 -15.68 9.49 9.10
N ALA A 231 -14.73 9.21 9.99
CA ALA A 231 -13.61 10.12 10.25
C ALA A 231 -12.71 10.27 8.99
N LEU A 232 -12.44 9.20 8.25
CA LEU A 232 -11.71 9.27 6.98
C LEU A 232 -12.39 10.22 5.99
N ASN A 233 -13.71 10.10 5.79
CA ASN A 233 -14.47 11.00 4.93
C ASN A 233 -14.37 12.47 5.37
N LYS A 234 -14.42 12.70 6.68
CA LYS A 234 -14.36 14.05 7.26
C LYS A 234 -12.97 14.68 7.15
N TRP A 235 -11.91 13.89 7.27
CA TRP A 235 -10.56 14.36 7.44
C TRP A 235 -9.67 14.17 6.20
N GLY A 236 -10.28 14.14 5.00
CA GLY A 236 -9.55 14.29 3.74
C GLY A 236 -9.29 12.99 2.97
N LEU A 237 -9.77 11.85 3.44
CA LEU A 237 -9.74 10.59 2.70
C LEU A 237 -11.16 10.07 2.39
N PRO A 238 -11.96 10.80 1.61
CA PRO A 238 -13.27 10.32 1.20
C PRO A 238 -13.11 9.06 0.37
N TRP A 239 -13.75 7.98 0.82
CA TRP A 239 -13.75 6.73 0.09
C TRP A 239 -14.93 6.62 -0.88
N LYS A 240 -14.74 5.85 -1.92
CA LYS A 240 -15.72 5.54 -2.97
C LYS A 240 -15.92 4.05 -3.06
N VAL A 241 -17.02 3.66 -3.69
CA VAL A 241 -17.40 2.27 -3.90
C VAL A 241 -17.73 2.01 -5.37
N VAL A 242 -17.34 0.83 -5.86
CA VAL A 242 -17.80 0.28 -7.13
C VAL A 242 -18.35 -1.12 -6.86
N GLU A 243 -19.64 -1.31 -7.17
CA GLU A 243 -20.27 -2.63 -7.21
C GLU A 243 -19.89 -3.32 -8.54
N ASN A 244 -19.63 -4.62 -8.49
CA ASN A 244 -19.21 -5.43 -9.62
C ASN A 244 -17.97 -4.86 -10.35
N PRO A 245 -16.86 -4.59 -9.63
CA PRO A 245 -15.64 -4.10 -10.25
C PRO A 245 -15.02 -5.15 -11.18
N VAL A 246 -14.12 -4.69 -12.06
CA VAL A 246 -13.19 -5.60 -12.74
C VAL A 246 -12.31 -6.25 -11.68
N LEU A 247 -12.19 -7.57 -11.71
CA LEU A 247 -11.36 -8.33 -10.78
C LEU A 247 -9.91 -8.39 -11.25
N VAL A 248 -9.02 -8.64 -10.31
CA VAL A 248 -7.61 -8.92 -10.60
C VAL A 248 -7.48 -10.42 -10.91
N ASP A 249 -7.02 -10.75 -12.11
CA ASP A 249 -6.83 -12.12 -12.58
C ASP A 249 -5.71 -12.89 -11.85
#